data_eb053ace27d546b19ac8a21f223af55f
#
_entry.id   eb053ace27d546b19ac8a21f223af55f
#
_cell.length_a   1.000
_cell.length_b   1.000
_cell.length_c   1.000
_cell.angle_alpha   90.00
_cell.angle_beta   90.00
_cell.angle_gamma   90.00
#
_symmetry.space_group_name_H-M   'P 1'
#
loop_
_entity.id
_entity.type
_entity.pdbx_description
1 polymer ?
#
loop_
_entity_poly.entity_id
_entity_poly.type
_entity_poly.pdbx_seq_one_letter_code
_entity_poly.pdbx_strand_id
1 'polypeptide(L)'
;MSHGVRSKLGKWKRSSEALIEKFHECMEYFEDIDPKKMFGYPCYFKNGNMFTGLHEENWVLRLPESDREAILTLGAKPFEPMGRKMREYILLPQDVLLDANELKGWVQCSLNFVSTLPHK
;
A
#
# COMPACT_ATOMS: atom_id res chain seq x y z
N MET A 1 31.19 6.69 4.27
CA MET A 1 30.71 6.33 4.31
C MET A 1 30.37 5.49 4.86
N SER A 2 30.23 5.18 5.49
CA SER A 2 29.86 4.35 6.08
C SER A 2 28.91 3.83 5.87
N HIS A 3 28.59 3.34 5.61
CA HIS A 3 27.73 2.90 5.11
C HIS A 3 27.20 1.87 5.57
N GLY A 4 27.74 1.14 5.75
CA GLY A 4 27.17 0.02 6.09
C GLY A 4 26.40 0.17 7.24
N VAL A 5 26.81 0.93 7.97
CA VAL A 5 26.17 1.15 9.08
C VAL A 5 24.91 1.63 8.92
N ARG A 6 24.61 2.26 7.97
CA ARG A 6 23.43 2.70 7.82
C ARG A 6 22.57 1.72 8.09
N SER A 7 22.78 0.76 8.47
CA SER A 7 21.97 -0.18 8.93
C SER A 7 20.84 -0.58 8.08
N LYS A 8 20.10 -1.48 8.51
CA LYS A 8 19.06 -1.96 7.76
C LYS A 8 18.04 -0.96 7.49
N LEU A 9 17.70 -0.16 8.41
CA LEU A 9 16.71 0.86 8.15
C LEU A 9 17.19 1.79 7.08
N GLY A 10 18.46 2.02 7.02
CA GLY A 10 18.98 2.90 6.02
C GLY A 10 18.90 2.36 4.62
N LYS A 11 18.57 1.10 4.47
CA LYS A 11 18.47 0.54 3.16
C LYS A 11 17.16 0.83 2.49
N TRP A 12 16.15 1.17 3.24
CA TRP A 12 14.86 1.47 2.63
C TRP A 12 14.92 2.87 2.03
N LYS A 13 14.48 2.95 0.78
CA LYS A 13 14.48 4.22 0.08
C LYS A 13 13.21 4.99 0.36
N ARG A 14 13.30 6.29 0.27
CA ARG A 14 12.12 7.13 0.42
C ARG A 14 11.29 7.01 -0.85
N SER A 15 9.99 7.20 -0.71
CA SER A 15 9.11 7.27 -1.86
C SER A 15 9.36 8.58 -2.59
N SER A 16 9.22 8.59 -3.91
CA SER A 16 9.37 9.82 -4.68
C SER A 16 8.22 10.77 -4.38
N GLU A 17 8.45 12.06 -4.56
CA GLU A 17 7.40 13.03 -4.33
C GLU A 17 6.24 12.82 -5.29
N ALA A 18 6.53 12.42 -6.53
CA ALA A 18 5.48 12.18 -7.49
C ALA A 18 4.56 11.04 -7.03
N LEU A 19 5.14 9.98 -6.48
CA LEU A 19 4.34 8.87 -5.99
C LEU A 19 3.53 9.28 -4.77
N ILE A 20 4.14 10.05 -3.87
CA ILE A 20 3.43 10.52 -2.68
C ILE A 20 2.24 11.38 -3.06
N GLU A 21 2.41 12.28 -4.03
CA GLU A 21 1.31 13.12 -4.48
C GLU A 21 0.21 12.29 -5.10
N LYS A 22 0.57 11.33 -5.94
CA LYS A 22 -0.42 10.47 -6.57
C LYS A 22 -1.19 9.69 -5.52
N PHE A 23 -0.50 9.23 -4.49
CA PHE A 23 -1.10 8.47 -3.41
C PHE A 23 -2.16 9.31 -2.68
N HIS A 24 -1.79 10.51 -2.27
CA HIS A 24 -2.73 11.37 -1.56
C HIS A 24 -3.87 11.83 -2.46
N GLU A 25 -3.63 12.10 -3.73
CA GLU A 25 -4.69 12.48 -4.63
C GLU A 25 -5.72 11.37 -4.78
N CYS A 26 -5.26 10.14 -4.88
CA CYS A 26 -6.18 9.01 -4.97
C CYS A 26 -6.99 8.88 -3.68
N MET A 27 -6.34 9.08 -2.55
CA MET A 27 -7.04 8.93 -1.27
C MET A 27 -8.09 10.01 -1.05
N GLU A 28 -7.92 11.19 -1.65
CA GLU A 28 -8.91 12.25 -1.51
C GLU A 28 -10.26 11.86 -2.10
N TYR A 29 -10.27 10.86 -2.97
CA TYR A 29 -11.51 10.40 -3.58
C TYR A 29 -12.37 9.63 -2.56
N PHE A 30 -11.79 9.16 -1.46
CA PHE A 30 -12.49 8.33 -0.49
C PHE A 30 -12.74 9.10 0.80
N GLU A 31 -13.82 8.74 1.52
CA GLU A 31 -14.18 9.42 2.75
C GLU A 31 -13.99 8.55 3.98
N ASP A 32 -13.89 9.18 5.12
CA ASP A 32 -13.80 8.49 6.41
C ASP A 32 -12.59 7.56 6.50
N ILE A 33 -11.46 8.02 6.00
CA ILE A 33 -10.21 7.28 6.11
C ILE A 33 -9.20 8.18 6.82
N ASP A 34 -8.27 7.56 7.52
CA ASP A 34 -7.34 8.28 8.39
C ASP A 34 -5.90 8.23 7.89
N PRO A 35 -5.29 9.37 7.59
CA PRO A 35 -3.89 9.39 7.16
C PRO A 35 -2.96 9.17 8.35
N LYS A 36 -1.96 8.33 8.18
CA LYS A 36 -0.95 8.09 9.18
C LYS A 36 0.38 7.84 8.50
N LYS A 37 1.41 7.58 9.29
CA LYS A 37 2.71 7.22 8.76
C LYS A 37 3.17 5.94 9.44
N MET A 38 3.87 5.10 8.68
CA MET A 38 4.45 3.89 9.23
C MET A 38 5.85 3.78 8.67
N PHE A 39 6.85 3.76 9.54
CA PHE A 39 8.26 3.75 9.15
C PHE A 39 8.61 4.90 8.21
N GLY A 40 7.94 6.04 8.39
CA GLY A 40 8.20 7.23 7.56
C GLY A 40 7.44 7.26 6.26
N TYR A 41 6.69 6.22 5.92
CA TYR A 41 5.90 6.19 4.68
C TYR A 41 4.45 6.55 4.98
N PRO A 42 3.79 7.25 4.06
CA PRO A 42 2.37 7.57 4.27
C PRO A 42 1.52 6.32 4.12
N CYS A 43 0.46 6.26 4.89
CA CYS A 43 -0.49 5.16 4.83
C CYS A 43 -1.85 5.65 5.30
N TYR A 44 -2.88 4.86 5.05
CA TYR A 44 -4.23 5.21 5.46
C TYR A 44 -4.89 4.03 6.14
N PHE A 45 -5.71 4.36 7.12
CA PHE A 45 -6.41 3.39 7.94
C PHE A 45 -7.92 3.58 7.81
N LYS A 46 -8.67 2.51 8.00
CA LYS A 46 -10.12 2.58 8.10
C LYS A 46 -10.51 1.81 9.34
N ASN A 47 -11.20 2.47 10.27
CA ASN A 47 -11.63 1.85 11.53
C ASN A 47 -10.45 1.20 12.28
N GLY A 48 -9.30 1.85 12.23
CA GLY A 48 -8.11 1.34 12.91
C GLY A 48 -7.35 0.26 12.15
N ASN A 49 -7.81 -0.10 10.95
CA ASN A 49 -7.14 -1.13 10.13
C ASN A 49 -6.46 -0.47 8.95
N MET A 50 -5.15 -0.70 8.80
CA MET A 50 -4.44 -0.17 7.66
C MET A 50 -4.89 -0.89 6.41
N PHE A 51 -5.22 -0.16 5.36
CA PHE A 51 -5.63 -0.79 4.11
C PHE A 51 -4.71 -0.46 2.94
N THR A 52 -3.94 0.61 3.02
CA THR A 52 -3.03 0.96 1.95
C THR A 52 -1.89 1.81 2.48
N GLY A 53 -0.78 1.81 1.79
CA GLY A 53 0.38 2.60 2.16
C GLY A 53 1.44 2.55 1.08
N LEU A 54 2.50 3.30 1.26
CA LEU A 54 3.64 3.24 0.35
C LEU A 54 4.80 2.55 1.05
N HIS A 55 5.63 1.90 0.26
CA HIS A 55 6.90 1.35 0.73
C HIS A 55 7.89 1.49 -0.42
N GLU A 56 8.86 2.39 -0.25
CA GLU A 56 9.78 2.75 -1.32
C GLU A 56 8.97 3.24 -2.52
N GLU A 57 9.17 2.72 -3.71
CA GLU A 57 8.40 3.13 -4.88
C GLU A 57 7.22 2.22 -5.13
N ASN A 58 6.78 1.49 -4.13
CA ASN A 58 5.69 0.54 -4.26
C ASN A 58 4.45 1.01 -3.53
N TRP A 59 3.31 0.70 -4.10
CA TRP A 59 2.01 1.00 -3.48
C TRP A 59 1.47 -0.30 -2.91
N VAL A 60 1.31 -0.33 -1.60
CA VAL A 60 0.87 -1.50 -0.85
C VAL A 60 -0.63 -1.46 -0.66
N LEU A 61 -1.31 -2.56 -0.88
CA LEU A 61 -2.76 -2.62 -0.73
C LEU A 61 -3.16 -3.91 -0.05
N ARG A 62 -4.10 -3.82 0.89
CA ARG A 62 -4.60 -4.97 1.63
C ARG A 62 -5.86 -5.49 0.96
N LEU A 63 -5.91 -6.75 0.59
CA LEU A 63 -7.02 -7.33 -0.14
C LEU A 63 -7.39 -8.70 0.41
N PRO A 64 -8.65 -9.11 0.25
CA PRO A 64 -9.02 -10.48 0.61
C PRO A 64 -8.42 -11.47 -0.36
N GLU A 65 -8.42 -12.73 0.01
CA GLU A 65 -7.73 -13.77 -0.76
C GLU A 65 -8.10 -13.82 -2.24
N SER A 66 -9.36 -13.79 -2.55
CA SER A 66 -9.78 -13.91 -3.96
C SER A 66 -9.29 -12.72 -4.78
N ASP A 67 -9.32 -11.52 -4.20
CA ASP A 67 -8.84 -10.35 -4.92
C ASP A 67 -7.31 -10.38 -5.05
N ARG A 68 -6.61 -10.91 -4.04
CA ARG A 68 -5.16 -11.04 -4.15
C ARG A 68 -4.79 -11.99 -5.27
N GLU A 69 -5.50 -13.12 -5.37
CA GLU A 69 -5.23 -14.06 -6.44
C GLU A 69 -5.46 -13.44 -7.80
N ALA A 70 -6.53 -12.68 -7.93
CA ALA A 70 -6.82 -12.02 -9.20
C ALA A 70 -5.73 -11.02 -9.58
N ILE A 71 -5.33 -10.18 -8.65
CA ILE A 71 -4.39 -9.12 -9.00
C ILE A 71 -2.96 -9.67 -9.16
N LEU A 72 -2.64 -10.78 -8.53
CA LEU A 72 -1.34 -11.41 -8.75
C LEU A 72 -1.19 -11.88 -10.19
N THR A 73 -2.28 -12.27 -10.85
CA THR A 73 -2.22 -12.64 -12.26
C THR A 73 -2.00 -11.43 -13.15
N LEU A 74 -2.22 -10.23 -12.63
CA LEU A 74 -2.00 -9.00 -13.38
C LEU A 74 -0.63 -8.39 -13.11
N GLY A 75 0.22 -9.08 -12.38
CA GLY A 75 1.57 -8.61 -12.15
C GLY A 75 1.86 -8.08 -10.75
N ALA A 76 0.89 -8.15 -9.85
CA ALA A 76 1.15 -7.76 -8.47
C ALA A 76 2.14 -8.71 -7.81
N LYS A 77 2.75 -8.27 -6.72
CA LYS A 77 3.71 -9.09 -5.99
C LYS A 77 3.34 -9.12 -4.52
N PRO A 78 3.73 -10.18 -3.81
CA PRO A 78 3.49 -10.19 -2.36
C PRO A 78 4.31 -9.10 -1.69
N PHE A 79 3.81 -8.57 -0.59
CA PHE A 79 4.54 -7.58 0.18
C PHE A 79 5.34 -8.29 1.26
N GLU A 80 6.65 -8.22 1.17
CA GLU A 80 7.52 -8.93 2.09
C GLU A 80 8.60 -8.02 2.65
N PRO A 81 8.23 -7.02 3.46
CA PRO A 81 9.22 -6.11 4.00
C PRO A 81 10.15 -6.86 4.95
N MET A 82 11.44 -6.62 4.82
CA MET A 82 12.44 -7.26 5.66
C MET A 82 12.36 -8.79 5.59
N GLY A 83 11.94 -9.32 4.43
CA GLY A 83 11.87 -10.76 4.23
C GLY A 83 10.70 -11.43 4.88
N ARG A 84 9.79 -10.65 5.50
CA ARG A 84 8.67 -11.22 6.19
C ARG A 84 7.40 -10.99 5.42
N LYS A 85 6.69 -12.06 5.07
CA LYS A 85 5.50 -11.93 4.26
C LYS A 85 4.34 -11.34 5.06
N MET A 86 3.77 -10.27 4.55
CA MET A 86 2.59 -9.66 5.14
C MET A 86 1.39 -10.20 4.37
N ARG A 87 0.76 -11.23 4.94
CA ARG A 87 -0.19 -12.05 4.19
C ARG A 87 -1.27 -11.39 3.38
N GLU A 88 -1.92 -10.41 3.88
CA GLU A 88 -3.04 -9.82 3.17
C GLU A 88 -2.66 -8.63 2.31
N TYR A 89 -1.36 -8.34 2.21
CA TYR A 89 -0.91 -7.15 1.51
C TYR A 89 -0.13 -7.52 0.25
N ILE A 90 -0.34 -6.74 -0.80
CA ILE A 90 0.37 -6.94 -2.07
C ILE A 90 0.92 -5.60 -2.55
N LEU A 91 1.84 -5.67 -3.50
CA LEU A 91 2.34 -4.49 -4.18
C LEU A 91 1.63 -4.37 -5.51
N LEU A 92 1.00 -3.22 -5.76
CA LEU A 92 0.24 -3.03 -6.99
C LEU A 92 1.16 -3.02 -8.21
N PRO A 93 0.70 -3.61 -9.32
CA PRO A 93 1.50 -3.59 -10.54
C PRO A 93 1.50 -2.18 -11.15
N GLN A 94 2.55 -1.87 -11.88
CA GLN A 94 2.70 -0.55 -12.47
C GLN A 94 1.54 -0.19 -13.39
N ASP A 95 1.03 -1.15 -14.15
CA ASP A 95 -0.07 -0.88 -15.07
C ASP A 95 -1.31 -0.39 -14.34
N VAL A 96 -1.56 -0.90 -13.13
CA VAL A 96 -2.71 -0.45 -12.35
C VAL A 96 -2.48 0.98 -11.89
N LEU A 97 -1.25 1.32 -11.51
CA LEU A 97 -0.96 2.67 -11.06
C LEU A 97 -1.13 3.71 -12.16
N LEU A 98 -1.00 3.29 -13.42
CA LEU A 98 -1.12 4.22 -14.54
C LEU A 98 -2.56 4.43 -14.99
N ASP A 99 -3.50 3.64 -14.48
CA ASP A 99 -4.92 3.77 -14.86
C ASP A 99 -5.70 4.20 -13.63
N ALA A 100 -6.08 5.47 -13.60
CA ALA A 100 -6.74 6.04 -12.43
C ALA A 100 -8.02 5.32 -12.03
N ASN A 101 -8.81 4.88 -13.02
CA ASN A 101 -10.06 4.21 -12.71
C ASN A 101 -9.82 2.82 -12.15
N GLU A 102 -8.85 2.10 -12.71
CA GLU A 102 -8.54 0.78 -12.20
C GLU A 102 -7.94 0.87 -10.81
N LEU A 103 -7.08 1.84 -10.59
CA LEU A 103 -6.49 2.05 -9.28
C LEU A 103 -7.56 2.31 -8.22
N LYS A 104 -8.53 3.18 -8.52
CA LYS A 104 -9.59 3.47 -7.57
C LYS A 104 -10.45 2.24 -7.31
N GLY A 105 -10.66 1.43 -8.34
CA GLY A 105 -11.44 0.20 -8.19
C GLY A 105 -10.78 -0.77 -7.21
N TRP A 106 -9.46 -0.95 -7.33
CA TRP A 106 -8.76 -1.84 -6.42
C TRP A 106 -8.71 -1.29 -5.00
N VAL A 107 -8.54 0.04 -4.86
CA VAL A 107 -8.58 0.66 -3.53
C VAL A 107 -9.96 0.48 -2.92
N GLN A 108 -11.03 0.57 -3.72
CA GLN A 108 -12.37 0.36 -3.20
C GLN A 108 -12.55 -1.08 -2.72
N CYS A 109 -11.97 -2.05 -3.43
CA CYS A 109 -12.00 -3.44 -2.99
C CYS A 109 -11.34 -3.58 -1.62
N SER A 110 -10.23 -2.89 -1.42
CA SER A 110 -9.54 -2.92 -0.13
C SER A 110 -10.40 -2.32 0.97
N LEU A 111 -11.03 -1.17 0.70
CA LEU A 111 -11.88 -0.52 1.68
C LEU A 111 -13.08 -1.39 2.03
N ASN A 112 -13.68 -2.03 1.04
CA ASN A 112 -14.81 -2.92 1.30
C ASN A 112 -14.37 -4.07 2.20
N PHE A 113 -13.18 -4.60 1.97
CA PHE A 113 -12.66 -5.70 2.77
C PHE A 113 -12.42 -5.27 4.22
N VAL A 114 -11.65 -4.19 4.42
CA VAL A 114 -11.31 -3.81 5.79
C VAL A 114 -12.52 -3.29 6.56
N SER A 115 -13.55 -2.83 5.84
CA SER A 115 -14.77 -2.39 6.52
C SER A 115 -15.52 -3.56 7.15
N THR A 116 -15.23 -4.80 6.74
CA THR A 116 -15.85 -5.97 7.36
C THR A 116 -15.07 -6.46 8.56
N LEU A 117 -13.88 -5.92 8.80
CA LEU A 117 -13.03 -6.37 9.90
C LEU A 117 -13.43 -5.67 11.20
N PRO A 118 -13.12 -6.27 12.35
CA PRO A 118 -13.39 -5.58 13.61
C PRO A 118 -12.63 -4.27 13.71
N HIS A 119 -13.26 -3.29 14.33
CA HIS A 119 -12.60 -2.00 14.54
C HIS A 119 -11.46 -2.17 15.52
N LYS A 120 -10.42 -1.44 15.34
CA LYS A 120 -9.26 -1.49 16.21
C LYS A 120 -9.03 -0.19 16.94
#